data_833d5f154bb7cb6fbbe611c8979cb11a
#
_entry.id   833d5f154bb7cb6fbbe611c8979cb11a
#
_cell.length_a   1.000
_cell.length_b   1.000
_cell.length_c   1.000
_cell.angle_alpha   90.00
_cell.angle_beta   90.00
_cell.angle_gamma   90.00
#
_symmetry.space_group_name_H-M   'P 1'
#
loop_
_entity.id
_entity.type
_entity.pdbx_description
1 polymer ?
#
loop_
_entity_poly.entity_id
_entity_poly.type
_entity_poly.pdbx_seq_one_letter_code
_entity_poly.pdbx_strand_id
1 'polypeptide(L)'
;MFNRIFGLFLILFTLSACSELPYNNLDNEQLKTMLDKKVPIFDVRRPDEWRQTGVVEGSQLLTFVDGTGRIKPDFLARFTATVGKDDPVILICRTGNRTSTLARHLVENMGFTQVYNVRNGITQWIRDGQPTMQL
;
A
#
# COMPACT_ATOMS: atom_id res chain seq x y z
N MET A 1 42.65 -51.84 17.54
CA MET A 1 41.75 -51.47 16.45
C MET A 1 40.85 -50.33 16.92
N PHE A 2 41.14 -49.11 16.54
CA PHE A 2 40.32 -47.94 16.91
C PHE A 2 39.35 -47.64 15.81
N ASN A 3 38.06 -47.89 16.02
CA ASN A 3 36.98 -47.46 15.12
C ASN A 3 36.64 -46.00 15.40
N ARG A 4 37.06 -45.13 14.54
CA ARG A 4 36.63 -43.73 14.55
C ARG A 4 35.32 -43.62 13.77
N ILE A 5 34.22 -43.50 14.49
CA ILE A 5 32.92 -43.19 13.95
C ILE A 5 32.91 -41.65 13.74
N PHE A 6 33.03 -41.23 12.51
CA PHE A 6 32.87 -39.81 12.10
C PHE A 6 31.36 -39.53 12.04
N GLY A 7 30.83 -38.93 13.09
CA GLY A 7 29.45 -38.44 13.08
C GLY A 7 29.31 -37.24 12.15
N LEU A 8 28.66 -37.45 11.03
CA LEU A 8 28.29 -36.39 10.12
C LEU A 8 27.13 -35.57 10.73
N PHE A 9 27.44 -34.43 11.32
CA PHE A 9 26.45 -33.49 11.83
C PHE A 9 25.84 -32.74 10.62
N LEU A 10 24.66 -33.19 10.17
CA LEU A 10 23.89 -32.52 9.15
C LEU A 10 23.21 -31.31 9.80
N ILE A 11 23.84 -30.13 9.64
CA ILE A 11 23.23 -28.86 10.05
C ILE A 11 22.12 -28.55 9.03
N LEU A 12 20.87 -28.80 9.40
CA LEU A 12 19.72 -28.32 8.67
C LEU A 12 19.63 -26.80 8.86
N PHE A 13 20.11 -26.06 7.87
CA PHE A 13 19.80 -24.64 7.72
C PHE A 13 18.31 -24.53 7.33
N THR A 14 17.45 -24.29 8.29
CA THR A 14 16.09 -23.84 8.00
C THR A 14 16.18 -22.41 7.49
N LEU A 15 16.15 -22.24 6.19
CA LEU A 15 15.90 -20.95 5.57
C LEU A 15 14.49 -20.51 5.98
N SER A 16 14.40 -19.67 7.03
CA SER A 16 13.20 -18.94 7.33
C SER A 16 13.00 -17.91 6.21
N ALA A 17 12.23 -18.28 5.21
CA ALA A 17 11.81 -17.36 4.17
C ALA A 17 10.83 -16.37 4.79
N CYS A 18 11.31 -15.20 5.25
CA CYS A 18 10.46 -14.03 5.45
C CYS A 18 9.88 -13.67 4.10
N SER A 19 8.57 -13.93 3.90
CA SER A 19 7.82 -13.50 2.73
C SER A 19 7.76 -11.97 2.75
N GLU A 20 8.56 -11.32 1.91
CA GLU A 20 8.50 -9.87 1.72
C GLU A 20 7.20 -9.49 1.01
N LEU A 21 6.62 -8.33 1.40
CA LEU A 21 5.45 -7.79 0.70
C LEU A 21 5.87 -7.34 -0.71
N PRO A 22 5.01 -7.52 -1.72
CA PRO A 22 5.32 -7.11 -3.08
C PRO A 22 5.28 -5.59 -3.28
N TYR A 23 4.77 -4.85 -2.32
CA TYR A 23 4.66 -3.39 -2.31
C TYR A 23 5.32 -2.82 -1.04
N ASN A 24 5.54 -1.50 -1.02
CA ASN A 24 6.15 -0.82 0.11
C ASN A 24 5.07 -0.20 1.01
N ASN A 25 5.22 -0.36 2.33
CA ASN A 25 4.42 0.36 3.31
C ASN A 25 5.11 1.66 3.72
N LEU A 26 4.32 2.72 3.85
CA LEU A 26 4.78 4.01 4.35
C LEU A 26 4.19 4.28 5.74
N ASP A 27 5.03 4.72 6.66
CA ASP A 27 4.57 5.46 7.84
C ASP A 27 4.32 6.94 7.48
N ASN A 28 3.85 7.73 8.44
CA ASN A 28 3.50 9.12 8.16
C ASN A 28 4.72 10.00 7.83
N GLU A 29 5.90 9.73 8.39
CA GLU A 29 7.10 10.48 8.06
C GLU A 29 7.58 10.18 6.63
N GLN A 30 7.55 8.91 6.25
CA GLN A 30 7.84 8.48 4.89
C GLN A 30 6.81 9.03 3.90
N LEU A 31 5.52 9.05 4.27
CA LEU A 31 4.46 9.65 3.46
C LEU A 31 4.74 11.13 3.20
N LYS A 32 5.05 11.91 4.24
CA LYS A 32 5.41 13.33 4.08
C LYS A 32 6.57 13.53 3.11
N THR A 33 7.62 12.73 3.26
CA THR A 33 8.78 12.78 2.35
C THR A 33 8.39 12.51 0.89
N MET A 34 7.54 11.52 0.65
CA MET A 34 7.05 11.19 -0.69
C MET A 34 6.15 12.30 -1.27
N LEU A 35 5.29 12.90 -0.44
CA LEU A 35 4.45 14.02 -0.84
C LEU A 35 5.28 15.26 -1.21
N ASP A 36 6.35 15.54 -0.47
CA ASP A 36 7.28 16.64 -0.79
C ASP A 36 7.97 16.43 -2.14
N LYS A 37 8.21 15.18 -2.52
CA LYS A 37 8.73 14.80 -3.84
C LYS A 37 7.67 14.81 -4.94
N LYS A 38 6.43 15.21 -4.63
CA LYS A 38 5.30 15.26 -5.57
C LYS A 38 4.91 13.90 -6.14
N VAL A 39 5.13 12.83 -5.41
CA VAL A 39 4.61 11.50 -5.79
C VAL A 39 3.08 11.53 -5.72
N PRO A 40 2.36 11.10 -6.77
CA PRO A 40 0.91 11.09 -6.77
C PRO A 40 0.34 10.21 -5.66
N ILE A 41 -0.69 10.72 -4.99
CA ILE A 41 -1.44 9.99 -3.96
C ILE A 41 -2.90 9.85 -4.40
N PHE A 42 -3.44 8.63 -4.28
CA PHE A 42 -4.84 8.31 -4.53
C PHE A 42 -5.53 7.96 -3.23
N ASP A 43 -6.57 8.71 -2.88
CA ASP A 43 -7.51 8.33 -1.83
C ASP A 43 -8.62 7.49 -2.45
N VAL A 44 -8.59 6.19 -2.13
CA VAL A 44 -9.47 5.20 -2.77
C VAL A 44 -10.74 4.92 -1.96
N ARG A 45 -11.01 5.74 -0.95
CA ARG A 45 -12.20 5.64 -0.12
C ARG A 45 -13.45 6.09 -0.88
N ARG A 46 -14.59 6.02 -0.21
CA ARG A 46 -15.87 6.52 -0.75
C ARG A 46 -16.05 8.01 -0.50
N PRO A 47 -16.90 8.68 -1.29
CA PRO A 47 -17.21 10.10 -1.10
C PRO A 47 -17.74 10.48 0.28
N ASP A 48 -18.53 9.60 0.91
CA ASP A 48 -19.01 9.82 2.28
C ASP A 48 -17.87 9.86 3.31
N GLU A 49 -16.86 9.01 3.12
CA GLU A 49 -15.66 9.02 3.98
C GLU A 49 -14.81 10.28 3.77
N TRP A 50 -14.65 10.75 2.53
CA TRP A 50 -13.92 12.00 2.25
C TRP A 50 -14.57 13.21 2.90
N ARG A 51 -15.90 13.29 2.82
CA ARG A 51 -16.65 14.39 3.47
C ARG A 51 -16.56 14.34 4.99
N GLN A 52 -16.51 13.15 5.57
CA GLN A 52 -16.44 12.98 7.01
C GLN A 52 -15.10 13.44 7.60
N THR A 53 -14.00 13.11 6.97
CA THR A 53 -12.65 13.34 7.53
C THR A 53 -11.84 14.41 6.81
N GLY A 54 -12.24 14.79 5.59
CA GLY A 54 -11.33 15.43 4.65
C GLY A 54 -10.34 14.42 4.05
N VAL A 55 -9.42 14.92 3.28
CA VAL A 55 -8.41 14.13 2.55
C VAL A 55 -7.01 14.72 2.77
N VAL A 56 -5.98 13.93 2.56
CA VAL A 56 -4.61 14.45 2.50
C VAL A 56 -4.49 15.38 1.29
N GLU A 57 -3.90 16.54 1.48
CA GLU A 57 -3.76 17.55 0.43
C GLU A 57 -3.10 16.98 -0.82
N GLY A 58 -3.66 17.27 -1.97
CA GLY A 58 -3.18 16.78 -3.27
C GLY A 58 -3.68 15.38 -3.64
N SER A 59 -4.50 14.74 -2.80
CA SER A 59 -5.07 13.44 -3.12
C SER A 59 -5.97 13.50 -4.36
N GLN A 60 -5.71 12.58 -5.29
CA GLN A 60 -6.65 12.26 -6.35
C GLN A 60 -7.72 11.31 -5.78
N LEU A 61 -8.99 11.62 -6.04
CA LEU A 61 -10.12 10.92 -5.43
C LEU A 61 -10.68 9.90 -6.42
N LEU A 62 -10.54 8.62 -6.11
CA LEU A 62 -11.00 7.53 -6.98
C LEU A 62 -11.44 6.33 -6.13
N THR A 63 -12.73 6.16 -5.95
CA THR A 63 -13.29 5.09 -5.12
C THR A 63 -12.98 3.71 -5.69
N PHE A 64 -12.32 2.86 -4.89
CA PHE A 64 -11.97 1.48 -5.26
C PHE A 64 -13.14 0.51 -5.08
N VAL A 65 -13.77 0.52 -3.90
CA VAL A 65 -14.91 -0.34 -3.58
C VAL A 65 -16.12 0.50 -3.16
N ASP A 66 -17.30 0.02 -3.52
CA ASP A 66 -18.57 0.64 -3.12
C ASP A 66 -18.94 0.30 -1.65
N GLY A 67 -20.09 0.81 -1.20
CA GLY A 67 -20.57 0.59 0.17
C GLY A 67 -20.93 -0.87 0.48
N THR A 68 -21.02 -1.74 -0.51
CA THR A 68 -21.27 -3.19 -0.35
C THR A 68 -19.97 -4.01 -0.39
N GLY A 69 -18.82 -3.37 -0.55
CA GLY A 69 -17.53 -4.04 -0.66
C GLY A 69 -17.18 -4.54 -2.06
N ARG A 70 -17.96 -4.17 -3.08
CA ARG A 70 -17.68 -4.53 -4.47
C ARG A 70 -16.69 -3.56 -5.10
N ILE A 71 -15.76 -4.12 -5.87
CA ILE A 71 -14.84 -3.30 -6.68
C ILE A 71 -15.64 -2.53 -7.73
N LYS A 72 -15.39 -1.22 -7.83
CA LYS A 72 -16.00 -0.38 -8.86
C LYS A 72 -15.52 -0.83 -10.25
N PRO A 73 -16.42 -1.14 -11.19
CA PRO A 73 -16.03 -1.72 -12.49
C PRO A 73 -15.09 -0.84 -13.31
N ASP A 74 -15.16 0.48 -13.14
CA ASP A 74 -14.36 1.46 -13.87
C ASP A 74 -13.06 1.85 -13.16
N PHE A 75 -12.81 1.33 -11.94
CA PHE A 75 -11.67 1.77 -11.12
C PHE A 75 -10.33 1.54 -11.83
N LEU A 76 -10.05 0.30 -12.23
CA LEU A 76 -8.76 -0.04 -12.82
C LEU A 76 -8.50 0.69 -14.14
N ALA A 77 -9.51 0.83 -14.99
CA ALA A 77 -9.39 1.57 -16.24
C ALA A 77 -9.05 3.05 -16.00
N ARG A 78 -9.71 3.69 -15.05
CA ARG A 78 -9.45 5.08 -14.67
C ARG A 78 -8.08 5.25 -14.02
N PHE A 79 -7.71 4.33 -13.12
CA PHE A 79 -6.42 4.35 -12.44
C PHE A 79 -5.26 4.19 -13.44
N THR A 80 -5.33 3.19 -14.30
CA THR A 80 -4.26 2.90 -15.28
C THR A 80 -4.18 3.93 -16.41
N ALA A 81 -5.25 4.69 -16.67
CA ALA A 81 -5.20 5.84 -17.56
C ALA A 81 -4.38 7.01 -17.00
N THR A 82 -4.18 7.05 -15.68
CA THR A 82 -3.52 8.16 -14.97
C THR A 82 -2.10 7.78 -14.51
N VAL A 83 -1.88 6.52 -14.14
CA VAL A 83 -0.62 6.04 -13.55
C VAL A 83 0.02 5.00 -14.47
N GLY A 84 1.24 5.25 -14.89
CA GLY A 84 2.05 4.28 -15.62
C GLY A 84 2.60 3.17 -14.70
N LYS A 85 2.87 2.00 -15.25
CA LYS A 85 3.31 0.82 -14.48
C LYS A 85 4.63 1.02 -13.73
N ASP A 86 5.51 1.84 -14.25
CA ASP A 86 6.83 2.11 -13.65
C ASP A 86 6.86 3.44 -12.87
N ASP A 87 5.75 4.15 -12.80
CA ASP A 87 5.63 5.40 -12.05
C ASP A 87 5.35 5.12 -10.57
N PRO A 88 5.95 5.90 -9.65
CA PRO A 88 5.63 5.78 -8.25
C PRO A 88 4.20 6.27 -7.98
N VAL A 89 3.47 5.55 -7.13
CA VAL A 89 2.11 5.92 -6.73
C VAL A 89 1.87 5.54 -5.27
N ILE A 90 1.23 6.45 -4.53
CA ILE A 90 0.82 6.25 -3.14
C ILE A 90 -0.67 5.96 -3.11
N LEU A 91 -1.06 4.97 -2.32
CA LEU A 91 -2.45 4.59 -2.09
C LEU A 91 -2.80 4.81 -0.62
N ILE A 92 -3.90 5.51 -0.35
CA ILE A 92 -4.42 5.72 0.99
C ILE A 92 -5.89 5.32 1.08
N CYS A 93 -6.25 4.62 2.14
CA CYS A 93 -7.62 4.36 2.53
C CYS A 93 -7.81 4.70 4.02
N ARG A 94 -8.82 4.15 4.68
CA ARG A 94 -9.07 4.48 6.08
C ARG A 94 -8.01 3.91 7.03
N THR A 95 -7.69 2.63 6.92
CA THR A 95 -6.79 1.90 7.85
C THR A 95 -5.67 1.14 7.16
N GLY A 96 -5.55 1.22 5.83
CA GLY A 96 -4.54 0.51 5.05
C GLY A 96 -4.97 -0.85 4.48
N ASN A 97 -6.16 -1.36 4.83
CA ASN A 97 -6.59 -2.70 4.41
C ASN A 97 -7.04 -2.76 2.95
N ARG A 98 -7.89 -1.85 2.51
CA ARG A 98 -8.32 -1.79 1.09
C ARG A 98 -7.14 -1.56 0.17
N THR A 99 -6.24 -0.68 0.56
CA THR A 99 -5.07 -0.33 -0.24
C THR A 99 -4.00 -1.40 -0.23
N SER A 100 -3.87 -2.21 0.83
CA SER A 100 -2.97 -3.35 0.81
C SER A 100 -3.40 -4.41 -0.20
N THR A 101 -4.70 -4.68 -0.29
CA THR A 101 -5.27 -5.58 -1.30
C THR A 101 -5.06 -5.04 -2.72
N LEU A 102 -5.34 -3.76 -2.93
CA LEU A 102 -5.15 -3.09 -4.22
C LEU A 102 -3.67 -3.07 -4.62
N ALA A 103 -2.78 -2.70 -3.71
CA ALA A 103 -1.34 -2.64 -3.97
C ALA A 103 -0.79 -4.01 -4.40
N ARG A 104 -1.19 -5.08 -3.70
CA ARG A 104 -0.80 -6.44 -4.06
C ARG A 104 -1.27 -6.80 -5.48
N HIS A 105 -2.52 -6.50 -5.80
CA HIS A 105 -3.07 -6.77 -7.13
C HIS A 105 -2.33 -6.01 -8.23
N LEU A 106 -2.04 -4.74 -8.01
CA LEU A 106 -1.30 -3.90 -8.97
C LEU A 106 0.09 -4.47 -9.26
N VAL A 107 0.82 -4.89 -8.22
CA VAL A 107 2.16 -5.43 -8.38
C VAL A 107 2.15 -6.84 -8.95
N GLU A 108 1.40 -7.76 -8.34
CA GLU A 108 1.46 -9.19 -8.71
C GLU A 108 0.75 -9.51 -10.02
N ASN A 109 -0.35 -8.81 -10.33
CA ASN A 109 -1.19 -9.15 -11.48
C ASN A 109 -1.11 -8.14 -12.63
N MET A 110 -0.68 -6.89 -12.37
CA MET A 110 -0.69 -5.83 -13.36
C MET A 110 0.70 -5.27 -13.69
N GLY A 111 1.74 -5.72 -13.03
CA GLY A 111 3.12 -5.36 -13.33
C GLY A 111 3.56 -3.97 -12.88
N PHE A 112 2.86 -3.36 -11.93
CA PHE A 112 3.29 -2.11 -11.33
C PHE A 112 4.54 -2.31 -10.47
N THR A 113 5.52 -1.41 -10.56
CA THR A 113 6.84 -1.59 -9.94
C THR A 113 7.08 -0.72 -8.73
N GLN A 114 6.34 0.37 -8.54
CA GLN A 114 6.57 1.35 -7.46
C GLN A 114 5.26 1.73 -6.76
N VAL A 115 4.65 0.76 -6.08
CA VAL A 115 3.39 0.95 -5.34
C VAL A 115 3.68 1.10 -3.85
N TYR A 116 3.15 2.16 -3.27
CA TYR A 116 3.31 2.51 -1.85
C TYR A 116 1.95 2.53 -1.16
N ASN A 117 1.82 1.78 -0.09
CA ASN A 117 0.64 1.74 0.75
C ASN A 117 0.85 2.60 2.00
N VAL A 118 -0.05 3.52 2.30
CA VAL A 118 -0.07 4.19 3.60
C VAL A 118 -0.55 3.18 4.64
N ARG A 119 0.38 2.64 5.40
CA ARG A 119 0.23 1.43 6.21
C ARG A 119 -0.99 1.45 7.14
N ASN A 120 -1.18 2.56 7.85
CA ASN A 120 -2.26 2.72 8.83
C ASN A 120 -3.35 3.70 8.36
N GLY A 121 -3.32 4.07 7.09
CA GLY A 121 -4.31 4.90 6.43
C GLY A 121 -4.47 6.31 6.99
N ILE A 122 -5.56 6.96 6.60
CA ILE A 122 -5.84 8.33 7.05
C ILE A 122 -6.17 8.40 8.54
N THR A 123 -6.63 7.31 9.15
CA THR A 123 -6.91 7.28 10.58
C THR A 123 -5.66 7.62 11.40
N GLN A 124 -4.52 7.03 11.09
CA GLN A 124 -3.26 7.34 11.78
C GLN A 124 -2.73 8.72 11.42
N TRP A 125 -2.89 9.16 10.18
CA TRP A 125 -2.55 10.50 9.75
C TRP A 125 -3.24 11.58 10.62
N ILE A 126 -4.55 11.43 10.80
CA ILE A 126 -5.35 12.34 11.64
C ILE A 126 -4.97 12.21 13.11
N ARG A 127 -4.77 10.99 13.60
CA ARG A 127 -4.38 10.73 15.01
C ARG A 127 -3.05 11.38 15.36
N ASP A 128 -2.11 11.43 14.41
CA ASP A 128 -0.81 12.09 14.56
C ASP A 128 -0.90 13.63 14.41
N GLY A 129 -2.09 14.19 14.31
CA GLY A 129 -2.31 15.63 14.19
C GLY A 129 -1.96 16.22 12.82
N GLN A 130 -1.83 15.38 11.79
CA GLN A 130 -1.51 15.83 10.45
C GLN A 130 -2.75 16.45 9.76
N PRO A 131 -2.57 17.47 8.94
CA PRO A 131 -3.67 18.22 8.34
C PRO A 131 -4.44 17.43 7.29
N THR A 132 -5.74 17.66 7.22
CA THR A 132 -6.60 17.24 6.13
C THR A 132 -7.26 18.44 5.48
N MET A 133 -7.57 18.30 4.19
CA MET A 133 -8.29 19.28 3.41
C MET A 133 -9.76 18.87 3.31
N GLN A 134 -10.67 19.77 3.68
CA GLN A 134 -12.10 19.55 3.50
C GLN A 134 -12.49 19.77 2.04
N LEU A 135 -13.49 19.01 1.58
CA LEU A 135 -14.04 19.11 0.23
C LEU A 135 -15.15 20.15 0.14
#